data_5001d05a53587365f5975e869ef11b1a
#
_entry.id   5001d05a53587365f5975e869ef11b1a
#
_cell.length_a   1.000
_cell.length_b   1.000
_cell.length_c   1.000
_cell.angle_alpha   90.00
_cell.angle_beta   90.00
_cell.angle_gamma   90.00
#
_symmetry.space_group_name_H-M   'P 1'
#
loop_
_entity.id
_entity.type
_entity.pdbx_description
1 polymer ?
#
loop_
_entity_poly.entity_id
_entity_poly.type
_entity_poly.pdbx_seq_one_letter_code
_entity_poly.pdbx_strand_id
1 'polypeptide(L)'
;YGSWHSPISSDLIVSESVRLSDIVLDGDDIYWVEMRPSEGGRNIIVRWTSDGNRADITPPEFNSRTLVHEYGGRSFAVSQADVYFSNFSDQHIYYQKPNAGPIAITSDTGLRFADIIVDRLHQGLIFVCEDHSGQLAEPENTLVRLDLAGAGVTGEKKLKVLASGSDFYASPCLSPDGSQLAWLS
;
A
#
# COMPACT_ATOMS: atom_id res chain seq x y z
N TYR A 1 16.27 37.14 -27.26
CA TYR A 1 16.27 35.70 -26.98
C TYR A 1 15.56 35.45 -25.64
N GLY A 2 14.55 34.58 -25.60
CA GLY A 2 13.88 34.19 -24.36
C GLY A 2 12.71 35.05 -23.90
N SER A 3 12.23 35.99 -24.70
CA SER A 3 11.11 36.88 -24.35
C SER A 3 9.73 36.38 -24.85
N TRP A 4 9.66 35.19 -25.34
CA TRP A 4 8.36 34.66 -25.82
C TRP A 4 7.54 34.17 -24.62
N HIS A 5 6.31 34.54 -24.59
CA HIS A 5 5.34 33.94 -23.68
C HIS A 5 5.09 32.50 -24.16
N SER A 6 5.57 31.50 -23.38
CA SER A 6 5.20 30.10 -23.63
C SER A 6 3.74 29.93 -23.25
N PRO A 7 2.89 29.33 -24.11
CA PRO A 7 1.54 28.92 -23.71
C PRO A 7 1.56 27.74 -22.76
N ILE A 8 2.74 27.08 -22.58
CA ILE A 8 2.94 25.96 -21.67
C ILE A 8 3.53 26.54 -20.38
N SER A 9 2.73 26.59 -19.32
CA SER A 9 3.16 26.96 -17.98
C SER A 9 3.50 25.69 -17.17
N SER A 10 4.25 25.85 -16.09
CA SER A 10 4.51 24.76 -15.14
C SER A 10 3.21 24.17 -14.59
N ASP A 11 2.22 25.05 -14.33
CA ASP A 11 0.90 24.63 -13.85
C ASP A 11 0.14 23.79 -14.88
N LEU A 12 0.24 24.14 -16.17
CA LEU A 12 -0.36 23.35 -17.24
C LEU A 12 0.30 21.96 -17.37
N ILE A 13 1.63 21.88 -17.20
CA ILE A 13 2.35 20.60 -17.27
C ILE A 13 1.94 19.66 -16.15
N VAL A 14 1.69 20.17 -14.94
CA VAL A 14 1.37 19.35 -13.76
C VAL A 14 -0.13 19.20 -13.51
N SER A 15 -0.99 20.05 -14.10
CA SER A 15 -2.41 20.11 -13.77
C SER A 15 -3.25 18.94 -14.31
N GLU A 16 -2.81 18.24 -15.33
CA GLU A 16 -3.66 17.27 -16.07
C GLU A 16 -3.12 15.82 -16.10
N SER A 17 -1.92 15.55 -15.63
CA SER A 17 -1.36 14.21 -15.70
C SER A 17 -1.58 13.40 -14.43
N VAL A 18 -2.72 12.72 -14.33
CA VAL A 18 -2.93 11.68 -13.31
C VAL A 18 -2.00 10.50 -13.64
N ARG A 19 -1.13 10.13 -12.69
CA ARG A 19 -0.32 8.92 -12.83
C ARG A 19 -1.08 7.72 -12.26
N LEU A 20 -1.13 6.64 -13.05
CA LEU A 20 -1.75 5.37 -12.65
C LEU A 20 -0.67 4.37 -12.25
N SER A 21 -0.90 3.61 -11.19
CA SER A 21 -0.03 2.51 -10.72
C SER A 21 -0.83 1.43 -10.00
N ASP A 22 -0.17 0.31 -9.71
CA ASP A 22 -0.62 -0.74 -8.78
C ASP A 22 -2.02 -1.29 -9.10
N ILE A 23 -2.18 -1.91 -10.27
CA ILE A 23 -3.46 -2.54 -10.65
C ILE A 23 -3.65 -3.85 -9.89
N VAL A 24 -4.81 -3.99 -9.24
CA VAL A 24 -5.25 -5.20 -8.51
C VAL A 24 -6.63 -5.61 -9.00
N LEU A 25 -6.83 -6.90 -9.23
CA LEU A 25 -8.13 -7.50 -9.56
C LEU A 25 -8.70 -8.20 -8.32
N ASP A 26 -10.00 -7.99 -8.05
CA ASP A 26 -10.73 -8.71 -7.01
C ASP A 26 -12.11 -9.12 -7.56
N GLY A 27 -12.23 -10.36 -8.01
CA GLY A 27 -13.36 -10.83 -8.81
C GLY A 27 -13.43 -10.09 -10.14
N ASP A 28 -14.57 -9.46 -10.41
CA ASP A 28 -14.81 -8.65 -11.62
C ASP A 28 -14.46 -7.17 -11.45
N ASP A 29 -14.01 -6.77 -10.25
CA ASP A 29 -13.65 -5.40 -9.95
C ASP A 29 -12.18 -5.13 -10.20
N ILE A 30 -11.87 -3.91 -10.62
CA ILE A 30 -10.51 -3.43 -10.87
C ILE A 30 -10.20 -2.30 -9.88
N TYR A 31 -9.06 -2.41 -9.21
CA TYR A 31 -8.54 -1.39 -8.32
C TYR A 31 -7.20 -0.90 -8.83
N TRP A 32 -6.92 0.40 -8.68
CA TRP A 32 -5.62 0.99 -8.99
C TRP A 32 -5.34 2.20 -8.12
N VAL A 33 -4.10 2.67 -8.13
CA VAL A 33 -3.71 3.93 -7.50
C VAL A 33 -3.66 5.04 -8.54
N GLU A 34 -4.26 6.19 -8.20
CA GLU A 34 -4.09 7.46 -8.91
C GLU A 34 -3.31 8.45 -8.07
N MET A 35 -2.20 8.93 -8.59
CA MET A 35 -1.55 10.13 -8.06
C MET A 35 -2.17 11.35 -8.71
N ARG A 36 -2.83 12.19 -7.91
CA ARG A 36 -3.55 13.38 -8.38
C ARG A 36 -2.81 14.66 -8.06
N PRO A 37 -2.23 15.35 -9.06
CA PRO A 37 -1.53 16.62 -8.86
C PRO A 37 -2.43 17.71 -8.28
N SER A 38 -3.72 17.74 -8.67
CA SER A 38 -4.72 18.70 -8.15
C SER A 38 -5.00 18.55 -6.65
N GLU A 39 -4.61 17.42 -6.06
CA GLU A 39 -4.74 17.13 -4.63
C GLU A 39 -3.37 17.10 -3.93
N GLY A 40 -2.41 17.90 -4.41
CA GLY A 40 -1.05 17.95 -3.84
C GLY A 40 -0.23 16.68 -4.04
N GLY A 41 -0.52 15.89 -5.06
CA GLY A 41 0.17 14.63 -5.34
C GLY A 41 -0.32 13.46 -4.49
N ARG A 42 -1.51 13.55 -3.92
CA ARG A 42 -2.13 12.48 -3.13
C ARG A 42 -2.38 11.23 -3.98
N ASN A 43 -2.05 10.06 -3.44
CA ASN A 43 -2.31 8.76 -4.05
C ASN A 43 -3.61 8.20 -3.50
N ILE A 44 -4.53 7.87 -4.40
CA ILE A 44 -5.90 7.45 -4.10
C ILE A 44 -6.11 6.07 -4.69
N ILE A 45 -6.65 5.15 -3.91
CA ILE A 45 -7.14 3.88 -4.42
C ILE A 45 -8.49 4.14 -5.07
N VAL A 46 -8.61 3.79 -6.33
CA VAL A 46 -9.83 3.90 -7.12
C VAL A 46 -10.32 2.50 -7.42
N ARG A 47 -11.63 2.28 -7.34
CA ARG A 47 -12.31 1.05 -7.74
C ARG A 47 -13.16 1.32 -8.97
N TRP A 48 -13.12 0.38 -9.91
CA TRP A 48 -14.07 0.28 -11.01
C TRP A 48 -14.78 -1.08 -10.92
N THR A 49 -16.10 -1.04 -11.00
CA THR A 49 -16.94 -2.24 -10.94
C THR A 49 -17.44 -2.63 -12.33
N SER A 50 -17.77 -3.89 -12.53
CA SER A 50 -18.17 -4.43 -13.84
C SER A 50 -19.43 -3.78 -14.42
N ASP A 51 -20.27 -3.12 -13.62
CA ASP A 51 -21.40 -2.30 -14.04
C ASP A 51 -21.02 -0.88 -14.51
N GLY A 52 -19.72 -0.57 -14.54
CA GLY A 52 -19.15 0.69 -15.02
C GLY A 52 -19.04 1.79 -13.96
N ASN A 53 -19.38 1.53 -12.70
CA ASN A 53 -19.24 2.53 -11.65
C ASN A 53 -17.78 2.69 -11.23
N ARG A 54 -17.36 3.94 -11.06
CA ARG A 54 -16.04 4.30 -10.56
C ARG A 54 -16.19 5.06 -9.23
N ALA A 55 -15.39 4.69 -8.23
CA ALA A 55 -15.40 5.32 -6.92
C ALA A 55 -14.00 5.45 -6.33
N ASP A 56 -13.75 6.56 -5.65
CA ASP A 56 -12.59 6.74 -4.80
C ASP A 56 -12.79 5.95 -3.51
N ILE A 57 -11.83 5.10 -3.16
CA ILE A 57 -11.90 4.27 -1.95
C ILE A 57 -11.18 4.95 -0.78
N THR A 58 -10.03 5.57 -1.04
CA THR A 58 -9.24 6.24 -0.01
C THR A 58 -9.88 7.60 0.36
N PRO A 59 -10.29 7.82 1.62
CA PRO A 59 -10.85 9.11 2.06
C PRO A 59 -9.83 10.27 1.93
N PRO A 60 -10.29 11.54 1.92
CA PRO A 60 -9.43 12.70 1.66
C PRO A 60 -8.23 12.87 2.60
N GLU A 61 -8.35 12.43 3.85
CA GLU A 61 -7.31 12.51 4.88
C GLU A 61 -6.21 11.45 4.74
N PHE A 62 -6.39 10.47 3.85
CA PHE A 62 -5.44 9.38 3.63
C PHE A 62 -4.73 9.49 2.27
N ASN A 63 -3.51 8.97 2.22
CA ASN A 63 -2.67 8.93 1.04
C ASN A 63 -2.04 7.53 0.94
N SER A 64 -2.52 6.70 0.00
CA SER A 64 -2.05 5.32 -0.19
C SER A 64 -0.66 5.31 -0.82
N ARG A 65 0.37 5.41 0.02
CA ARG A 65 1.77 5.44 -0.39
C ARG A 65 2.67 4.97 0.74
N THR A 66 3.77 4.31 0.40
CA THR A 66 4.81 3.89 1.34
C THR A 66 6.14 4.58 1.04
N LEU A 67 7.01 4.63 2.05
CA LEU A 67 8.39 5.12 1.97
C LEU A 67 9.42 3.97 2.06
N VAL A 68 9.00 2.72 1.99
CA VAL A 68 9.92 1.58 1.95
C VAL A 68 10.91 1.76 0.80
N HIS A 69 12.18 1.51 1.06
CA HIS A 69 13.31 1.72 0.12
C HIS A 69 13.41 3.14 -0.43
N GLU A 70 12.86 4.16 0.26
CA GLU A 70 12.80 5.57 -0.14
C GLU A 70 11.97 5.84 -1.42
N TYR A 71 11.92 4.91 -2.37
CA TYR A 71 11.15 5.06 -3.62
C TYR A 71 9.76 4.40 -3.58
N GLY A 72 9.44 3.69 -2.50
CA GLY A 72 8.15 3.02 -2.31
C GLY A 72 8.12 1.59 -2.87
N GLY A 73 6.96 0.98 -2.75
CA GLY A 73 6.58 -0.32 -3.29
C GLY A 73 5.07 -0.31 -3.51
N ARG A 74 4.46 -1.46 -3.76
CA ARG A 74 3.01 -1.56 -3.85
C ARG A 74 2.39 -1.19 -2.50
N SER A 75 1.54 -0.18 -2.52
CA SER A 75 1.01 0.42 -1.29
C SER A 75 -0.28 -0.22 -0.80
N PHE A 76 -0.95 -1.07 -1.58
CA PHE A 76 -2.23 -1.66 -1.19
C PHE A 76 -2.44 -3.09 -1.70
N ALA A 77 -3.39 -3.77 -1.06
CA ALA A 77 -3.95 -5.05 -1.47
C ALA A 77 -5.46 -5.05 -1.28
N VAL A 78 -6.16 -5.87 -2.06
CA VAL A 78 -7.60 -6.05 -1.97
C VAL A 78 -7.93 -7.54 -1.88
N SER A 79 -8.96 -7.86 -1.10
CA SER A 79 -9.47 -9.22 -0.99
C SER A 79 -10.92 -9.21 -0.54
N GLN A 80 -11.84 -9.68 -1.40
CA GLN A 80 -13.28 -9.70 -1.14
C GLN A 80 -13.85 -8.30 -0.81
N ALA A 81 -13.41 -7.31 -1.58
CA ALA A 81 -13.66 -5.88 -1.41
C ALA A 81 -13.10 -5.24 -0.12
N ASP A 82 -12.47 -5.99 0.75
CA ASP A 82 -11.70 -5.46 1.87
C ASP A 82 -10.36 -4.90 1.37
N VAL A 83 -10.05 -3.67 1.72
CA VAL A 83 -8.84 -2.95 1.28
C VAL A 83 -7.85 -2.82 2.43
N TYR A 84 -6.60 -3.11 2.16
CA TYR A 84 -5.46 -2.93 3.07
C TYR A 84 -4.47 -2.00 2.39
N PHE A 85 -4.05 -0.93 3.06
CA PHE A 85 -3.11 0.02 2.46
C PHE A 85 -2.16 0.66 3.48
N SER A 86 -0.97 0.99 3.01
CA SER A 86 0.00 1.81 3.76
C SER A 86 -0.35 3.27 3.60
N ASN A 87 -0.51 4.01 4.70
CA ASN A 87 -0.79 5.43 4.67
C ASN A 87 0.51 6.25 4.78
N PHE A 88 0.66 7.26 3.93
CA PHE A 88 1.91 8.00 3.78
C PHE A 88 2.33 8.79 5.02
N SER A 89 1.37 9.38 5.74
CA SER A 89 1.68 10.31 6.84
C SER A 89 2.25 9.65 8.09
N ASP A 90 1.87 8.40 8.35
CA ASP A 90 2.24 7.64 9.55
C ASP A 90 2.88 6.29 9.25
N GLN A 91 2.91 5.88 7.97
CA GLN A 91 3.44 4.62 7.47
C GLN A 91 2.74 3.37 8.06
N HIS A 92 1.59 3.52 8.72
CA HIS A 92 0.80 2.39 9.21
C HIS A 92 0.01 1.72 8.10
N ILE A 93 -0.27 0.42 8.30
CA ILE A 93 -1.24 -0.30 7.48
C ILE A 93 -2.63 -0.04 8.03
N TYR A 94 -3.53 0.34 7.12
CA TYR A 94 -4.95 0.53 7.38
C TYR A 94 -5.76 -0.57 6.72
N TYR A 95 -6.84 -0.95 7.38
CA TYR A 95 -7.86 -1.84 6.89
C TYR A 95 -9.17 -1.06 6.70
N GLN A 96 -9.80 -1.27 5.56
CA GLN A 96 -11.06 -0.61 5.23
C GLN A 96 -12.04 -1.60 4.60
N LYS A 97 -13.22 -1.73 5.23
CA LYS A 97 -14.37 -2.43 4.67
C LYS A 97 -15.11 -1.58 3.66
N PRO A 98 -15.88 -2.19 2.74
CA PRO A 98 -16.83 -1.44 1.92
C PRO A 98 -17.74 -0.55 2.78
N ASN A 99 -17.86 0.72 2.39
CA ASN A 99 -18.71 1.72 3.06
C ASN A 99 -18.32 2.03 4.53
N ALA A 100 -17.10 1.70 4.95
CA ALA A 100 -16.57 2.04 6.28
C ALA A 100 -15.32 2.90 6.17
N GLY A 101 -14.99 3.62 7.24
CA GLY A 101 -13.73 4.34 7.34
C GLY A 101 -12.54 3.40 7.58
N PRO A 102 -11.32 3.81 7.20
CA PRO A 102 -10.10 3.06 7.48
C PRO A 102 -9.81 2.95 8.99
N ILE A 103 -9.30 1.80 9.41
CA ILE A 103 -8.87 1.53 10.78
C ILE A 103 -7.40 1.08 10.72
N ALA A 104 -6.53 1.71 11.52
CA ALA A 104 -5.13 1.29 11.62
C ALA A 104 -5.04 -0.12 12.21
N ILE A 105 -4.25 -0.98 11.58
CA ILE A 105 -4.02 -2.36 12.03
C ILE A 105 -2.57 -2.62 12.43
N THR A 106 -1.70 -1.62 12.27
CA THR A 106 -0.36 -1.54 12.85
C THR A 106 -0.24 -0.25 13.65
N SER A 107 0.64 -0.21 14.64
CA SER A 107 0.82 0.95 15.54
C SER A 107 2.29 1.21 15.87
N ASP A 108 3.21 0.44 15.30
CA ASP A 108 4.64 0.53 15.62
C ASP A 108 5.25 1.75 14.92
N THR A 109 5.84 2.63 15.69
CA THR A 109 6.56 3.81 15.18
C THR A 109 7.94 3.43 14.65
N GLY A 110 8.30 4.00 13.49
CA GLY A 110 9.59 3.73 12.84
C GLY A 110 9.57 2.54 11.89
N LEU A 111 8.44 1.83 11.76
CA LEU A 111 8.27 0.80 10.75
C LEU A 111 7.61 1.36 9.49
N ARG A 112 8.04 0.86 8.33
CA ARG A 112 7.43 1.14 7.03
C ARG A 112 7.04 -0.17 6.37
N PHE A 113 5.93 -0.18 5.63
CA PHE A 113 5.35 -1.39 5.07
C PHE A 113 5.04 -1.23 3.58
N ALA A 114 5.37 -2.26 2.78
CA ALA A 114 5.10 -2.31 1.36
C ALA A 114 4.76 -3.73 0.88
N ASP A 115 4.31 -3.82 -0.35
CA ASP A 115 4.08 -5.09 -1.05
C ASP A 115 3.15 -6.04 -0.30
N ILE A 116 2.03 -5.50 0.20
CA ILE A 116 1.04 -6.24 0.98
C ILE A 116 0.37 -7.30 0.10
N ILE A 117 0.30 -8.53 0.61
CA ILE A 117 -0.52 -9.61 0.05
C ILE A 117 -1.43 -10.19 1.13
N VAL A 118 -2.60 -10.67 0.71
CA VAL A 118 -3.60 -11.25 1.62
C VAL A 118 -3.52 -12.78 1.56
N ASP A 119 -3.18 -13.40 2.69
CA ASP A 119 -3.26 -14.84 2.88
C ASP A 119 -4.65 -15.21 3.43
N ARG A 120 -5.57 -15.52 2.50
CA ARG A 120 -6.95 -15.86 2.85
C ARG A 120 -7.07 -17.15 3.63
N LEU A 121 -6.24 -18.15 3.30
CA LEU A 121 -6.33 -19.47 3.92
C LEU A 121 -5.95 -19.43 5.40
N HIS A 122 -4.94 -18.65 5.74
CA HIS A 122 -4.47 -18.55 7.10
C HIS A 122 -4.87 -17.24 7.78
N GLN A 123 -5.79 -16.48 7.19
CA GLN A 123 -6.34 -15.23 7.74
C GLN A 123 -5.24 -14.25 8.19
N GLY A 124 -4.35 -13.89 7.28
CA GLY A 124 -3.24 -12.99 7.56
C GLY A 124 -2.87 -12.10 6.39
N LEU A 125 -1.97 -11.18 6.68
CA LEU A 125 -1.26 -10.38 5.69
C LEU A 125 0.21 -10.77 5.70
N ILE A 126 0.84 -10.73 4.54
CA ILE A 126 2.30 -10.84 4.40
C ILE A 126 2.76 -9.59 3.64
N PHE A 127 3.84 -8.98 4.10
CA PHE A 127 4.35 -7.74 3.51
C PHE A 127 5.83 -7.52 3.84
N VAL A 128 6.45 -6.64 3.11
CA VAL A 128 7.80 -6.14 3.39
C VAL A 128 7.71 -5.15 4.54
N CYS A 129 8.61 -5.28 5.51
CA CYS A 129 8.77 -4.37 6.63
C CYS A 129 10.20 -3.83 6.66
N GLU A 130 10.33 -2.52 6.72
CA GLU A 130 11.59 -1.80 6.87
C GLU A 130 11.58 -1.13 8.26
N ASP A 131 12.54 -1.49 9.11
CA ASP A 131 12.63 -1.02 10.50
C ASP A 131 13.65 0.11 10.64
N HIS A 132 13.15 1.32 10.90
CA HIS A 132 13.93 2.53 11.19
C HIS A 132 13.98 2.86 12.69
N SER A 133 13.45 2.02 13.57
CA SER A 133 13.43 2.26 15.02
C SER A 133 14.78 2.09 15.70
N GLY A 134 15.69 1.37 15.03
CA GLY A 134 17.04 1.10 15.53
C GLY A 134 17.99 2.30 15.42
N GLN A 135 19.16 2.19 16.06
CA GLN A 135 20.26 3.17 15.93
C GLN A 135 21.23 2.84 14.78
N LEU A 136 20.90 1.89 13.94
CA LEU A 136 21.72 1.51 12.79
C LEU A 136 21.67 2.61 11.72
N ALA A 137 22.76 2.75 10.97
CA ALA A 137 22.83 3.72 9.87
C ALA A 137 21.90 3.34 8.72
N GLU A 138 21.57 2.06 8.58
CA GLU A 138 20.65 1.54 7.57
C GLU A 138 19.52 0.75 8.24
N PRO A 139 18.29 0.84 7.71
CA PRO A 139 17.15 0.13 8.25
C PRO A 139 17.27 -1.38 8.03
N GLU A 140 16.73 -2.16 8.96
CA GLU A 140 16.60 -3.61 8.77
C GLU A 140 15.39 -3.93 7.92
N ASN A 141 15.61 -4.72 6.86
CA ASN A 141 14.57 -5.18 5.97
C ASN A 141 14.17 -6.63 6.31
N THR A 142 12.88 -6.89 6.39
CA THR A 142 12.31 -8.21 6.68
C THR A 142 11.05 -8.48 5.88
N LEU A 143 10.76 -9.76 5.66
CA LEU A 143 9.44 -10.19 5.24
C LEU A 143 8.66 -10.63 6.48
N VAL A 144 7.50 -10.06 6.70
CA VAL A 144 6.71 -10.29 7.92
C VAL A 144 5.30 -10.75 7.62
N ARG A 145 4.70 -11.42 8.61
CA ARG A 145 3.30 -11.80 8.63
C ARG A 145 2.58 -11.13 9.79
N LEU A 146 1.36 -10.67 9.53
CA LEU A 146 0.40 -10.18 10.50
C LEU A 146 -0.83 -11.07 10.50
N ASP A 147 -1.12 -11.74 11.61
CA ASP A 147 -2.33 -12.54 11.74
C ASP A 147 -3.55 -11.65 11.99
N LEU A 148 -4.61 -11.88 11.21
CA LEU A 148 -5.88 -11.15 11.32
C LEU A 148 -6.90 -11.88 12.20
N ALA A 149 -6.65 -13.18 12.52
CA ALA A 149 -7.56 -14.01 13.31
C ALA A 149 -7.45 -13.69 14.82
N GLY A 150 -8.57 -13.73 15.51
CA GLY A 150 -8.64 -13.85 16.97
C GLY A 150 -8.67 -12.57 17.81
N ALA A 151 -8.12 -11.46 17.35
CA ALA A 151 -8.07 -10.22 18.15
C ALA A 151 -9.05 -9.12 17.69
N GLY A 152 -9.90 -9.41 16.70
CA GLY A 152 -10.62 -8.34 16.00
C GLY A 152 -9.63 -7.42 15.25
N VAL A 153 -10.15 -6.40 14.58
CA VAL A 153 -9.32 -5.48 13.79
C VAL A 153 -8.44 -4.57 14.69
N THR A 154 -8.76 -4.44 15.98
CA THR A 154 -8.19 -3.46 16.92
C THR A 154 -7.33 -4.05 18.06
N GLY A 155 -7.09 -5.37 18.10
CA GLY A 155 -6.23 -5.99 19.13
C GLY A 155 -4.74 -5.80 18.87
N GLU A 156 -3.90 -5.90 19.91
CA GLU A 156 -2.44 -5.95 19.73
C GLU A 156 -2.07 -7.10 18.79
N LYS A 157 -1.50 -6.75 17.66
CA LYS A 157 -1.07 -7.69 16.63
C LYS A 157 0.45 -7.73 16.61
N LYS A 158 1.01 -8.92 16.77
CA LYS A 158 2.46 -9.10 16.66
C LYS A 158 2.83 -9.42 15.21
N LEU A 159 3.82 -8.70 14.70
CA LEU A 159 4.48 -9.04 13.46
C LEU A 159 5.36 -10.29 13.68
N LYS A 160 5.18 -11.28 12.82
CA LYS A 160 6.02 -12.49 12.81
C LYS A 160 6.97 -12.40 11.63
N VAL A 161 8.27 -12.38 11.89
CA VAL A 161 9.30 -12.43 10.83
C VAL A 161 9.27 -13.77 10.16
N LEU A 162 9.16 -13.76 8.83
CA LEU A 162 9.21 -14.93 7.95
C LEU A 162 10.59 -15.10 7.31
N ALA A 163 11.23 -13.97 6.93
CA ALA A 163 12.58 -13.94 6.38
C ALA A 163 13.29 -12.66 6.80
N SER A 164 14.60 -12.77 7.02
CA SER A 164 15.52 -11.68 7.37
C SER A 164 16.93 -11.98 6.86
N GLY A 165 17.82 -10.98 6.91
CA GLY A 165 19.25 -11.15 6.57
C GLY A 165 19.63 -10.79 5.14
N SER A 166 18.69 -10.30 4.34
CA SER A 166 18.99 -9.67 3.04
C SER A 166 18.79 -8.16 3.13
N ASP A 167 19.49 -7.41 2.30
CA ASP A 167 19.42 -5.93 2.27
C ASP A 167 18.05 -5.44 1.78
N PHE A 168 17.38 -6.22 0.93
CA PHE A 168 16.08 -5.89 0.37
C PHE A 168 15.17 -7.12 0.31
N TYR A 169 13.86 -6.87 0.43
CA TYR A 169 12.79 -7.81 0.15
C TYR A 169 11.76 -7.13 -0.73
N ALA A 170 11.22 -7.82 -1.74
CA ALA A 170 10.20 -7.27 -2.61
C ALA A 170 9.27 -8.36 -3.16
N SER A 171 8.09 -7.92 -3.58
CA SER A 171 7.14 -8.70 -4.39
C SER A 171 6.81 -10.09 -3.84
N PRO A 172 6.45 -10.24 -2.55
CA PRO A 172 5.98 -11.52 -2.04
C PRO A 172 4.77 -11.99 -2.85
N CYS A 173 4.71 -13.30 -3.09
CA CYS A 173 3.64 -13.93 -3.84
C CYS A 173 3.33 -15.30 -3.25
N LEU A 174 2.06 -15.55 -2.95
CA LEU A 174 1.58 -16.87 -2.52
C LEU A 174 1.23 -17.74 -3.72
N SER A 175 1.48 -19.04 -3.61
CA SER A 175 0.91 -20.02 -4.51
C SER A 175 -0.63 -20.02 -4.43
N PRO A 176 -1.34 -20.44 -5.48
CA PRO A 176 -2.82 -20.44 -5.48
C PRO A 176 -3.44 -21.24 -4.35
N ASP A 177 -2.76 -22.28 -3.88
CA ASP A 177 -3.15 -23.13 -2.75
C ASP A 177 -2.65 -22.60 -1.38
N GLY A 178 -1.93 -21.47 -1.36
CA GLY A 178 -1.38 -20.84 -0.16
C GLY A 178 -0.29 -21.64 0.55
N SER A 179 0.20 -22.75 -0.03
CA SER A 179 1.19 -23.63 0.60
C SER A 179 2.63 -23.14 0.45
N GLN A 180 2.89 -22.27 -0.51
CA GLN A 180 4.22 -21.74 -0.82
C GLN A 180 4.21 -20.23 -0.89
N LEU A 181 5.32 -19.63 -0.45
CA LEU A 181 5.57 -18.20 -0.53
C LEU A 181 6.88 -17.99 -1.30
N ALA A 182 6.84 -17.15 -2.32
CA ALA A 182 8.01 -16.71 -3.07
C ALA A 182 8.18 -15.20 -2.90
N TRP A 183 9.41 -14.71 -2.94
CA TRP A 183 9.76 -13.29 -2.90
C TRP A 183 11.08 -13.02 -3.61
N LEU A 184 11.40 -11.75 -3.82
CA LEU A 184 12.72 -11.30 -4.27
C LEU A 184 13.54 -10.82 -3.07
N SER A 185 14.85 -11.14 -3.06
CA SER A 185 15.80 -10.69 -2.03
C SER A 185 17.20 -10.58 -2.62
#